data_f27bb34227bbf53025e40a0c92f2ff7b
#
_entry.id   f27bb34227bbf53025e40a0c92f2ff7b
#
_cell.length_a   1.000
_cell.length_b   1.000
_cell.length_c   1.000
_cell.angle_alpha   90.00
_cell.angle_beta   90.00
_cell.angle_gamma   90.00
#
_symmetry.space_group_name_H-M   'P 1'
#
loop_
_entity.id
_entity.type
_entity.pdbx_description
1 polymer ?
#
loop_
_entity_poly.entity_id
_entity_poly.type
_entity_poly.pdbx_seq_one_letter_code
_entity_poly.pdbx_strand_id
1 'polypeptide(L)'
;MKNLQSGLFYSLTGVTAVTSLVSCSIKQKPVEQKPLNIVYIMTDDHTAQMMSCYDTRYMETPNLDRIAADGVRFTQSFVANSLSGPSRACMITGKHSCANKFYDNTTCVFDSSQQTFPKLLQRIGYRA
;
A
#
# COMPACT_ATOMS: atom_id res chain seq x y z
N MET A 1 -2.64 -71.35 46.11
CA MET A 1 -1.33 -71.69 45.56
C MET A 1 -0.84 -70.47 44.84
N LYS A 2 0.05 -69.67 45.52
CA LYS A 2 1.47 -69.40 45.14
C LYS A 2 1.60 -68.94 43.66
N ASN A 3 2.09 -67.78 43.33
CA ASN A 3 3.35 -67.02 43.63
C ASN A 3 3.16 -65.60 43.13
N LEU A 4 3.46 -64.58 43.83
CA LEU A 4 4.71 -63.82 44.06
C LEU A 4 5.66 -63.69 42.85
N GLN A 5 5.80 -62.48 42.34
CA GLN A 5 7.06 -61.82 41.92
C GLN A 5 6.72 -60.37 41.51
N SER A 6 7.06 -59.43 42.33
CA SER A 6 8.28 -58.63 42.50
C SER A 6 8.87 -58.10 41.19
N GLY A 7 8.90 -56.79 41.06
CA GLY A 7 9.97 -56.27 40.26
C GLY A 7 9.79 -54.92 39.61
N LEU A 8 10.43 -54.01 40.17
CA LEU A 8 11.15 -52.89 39.60
C LEU A 8 10.37 -51.62 39.22
N PHE A 9 10.35 -50.73 40.19
CA PHE A 9 10.20 -49.30 39.98
C PHE A 9 11.46 -48.73 39.33
N TYR A 10 11.38 -48.36 38.03
CA TYR A 10 12.37 -47.48 37.44
C TYR A 10 11.90 -46.04 37.63
N SER A 11 12.52 -45.33 38.55
CA SER A 11 12.46 -43.89 38.68
C SER A 11 13.20 -43.26 37.51
N LEU A 12 12.43 -42.73 36.54
CA LEU A 12 12.99 -41.95 35.45
C LEU A 12 12.96 -40.49 35.85
N THR A 13 14.03 -40.00 36.44
CA THR A 13 14.27 -38.58 36.69
C THR A 13 14.54 -37.89 35.36
N GLY A 14 13.46 -37.29 34.81
CA GLY A 14 13.57 -36.47 33.61
C GLY A 14 14.27 -35.15 33.93
N VAL A 15 15.47 -35.01 33.45
CA VAL A 15 16.18 -33.73 33.42
C VAL A 15 15.51 -32.85 32.38
N THR A 16 14.68 -31.92 32.82
CA THR A 16 14.14 -30.86 31.95
C THR A 16 15.22 -29.81 31.70
N ALA A 17 15.89 -29.91 30.55
CA ALA A 17 16.77 -28.86 30.08
C ALA A 17 15.92 -27.62 29.69
N VAL A 18 15.96 -26.62 30.55
CA VAL A 18 15.38 -25.29 30.26
C VAL A 18 16.33 -24.58 29.31
N THR A 19 16.04 -24.65 27.99
CA THR A 19 16.73 -23.84 27.00
C THR A 19 16.19 -22.42 27.10
N SER A 20 16.90 -21.55 27.80
CA SER A 20 16.63 -20.11 27.79
C SER A 20 16.96 -19.55 26.40
N LEU A 21 15.90 -19.26 25.62
CA LEU A 21 16.00 -18.49 24.39
C LEU A 21 16.39 -17.05 24.75
N VAL A 22 17.66 -16.74 24.64
CA VAL A 22 18.16 -15.38 24.70
C VAL A 22 17.68 -14.68 23.41
N SER A 23 16.53 -14.01 23.49
CA SER A 23 16.05 -13.12 22.43
C SER A 23 16.95 -11.89 22.41
N CYS A 24 17.95 -11.88 21.51
CA CYS A 24 18.72 -10.68 21.21
C CYS A 24 17.78 -9.68 20.52
N SER A 25 17.16 -8.82 21.30
CA SER A 25 16.52 -7.60 20.77
C SER A 25 17.61 -6.68 20.24
N ILE A 26 17.90 -6.79 18.94
CA ILE A 26 18.70 -5.79 18.22
C ILE A 26 17.85 -4.52 18.19
N LYS A 27 18.14 -3.57 19.08
CA LYS A 27 17.62 -2.20 18.97
C LYS A 27 18.19 -1.60 17.69
N GLN A 28 17.47 -1.72 16.57
CA GLN A 28 17.78 -0.95 15.38
C GLN A 28 17.61 0.52 15.74
N LYS A 29 18.69 1.30 15.62
CA LYS A 29 18.59 2.75 15.68
C LYS A 29 17.57 3.20 14.64
N PRO A 30 16.63 4.09 14.99
CA PRO A 30 15.73 4.65 13.99
C PRO A 30 16.60 5.27 12.90
N VAL A 31 16.49 4.76 11.69
CA VAL A 31 17.10 5.41 10.52
C VAL A 31 16.28 6.67 10.31
N GLU A 32 16.89 7.83 10.50
CA GLU A 32 16.29 9.13 10.20
C GLU A 32 16.03 9.18 8.69
N GLN A 33 14.84 8.77 8.28
CA GLN A 33 14.44 8.81 6.89
C GLN A 33 14.12 10.26 6.52
N LYS A 34 14.94 10.85 5.66
CA LYS A 34 14.61 12.15 5.06
C LYS A 34 13.29 12.03 4.30
N PRO A 35 12.40 13.02 4.42
CA PRO A 35 11.16 13.04 3.64
C PRO A 35 11.45 12.91 2.14
N LEU A 36 10.76 12.01 1.46
CA LEU A 36 10.89 11.82 0.02
C LEU A 36 10.11 12.90 -0.72
N ASN A 37 10.64 13.39 -1.85
CA ASN A 37 9.86 14.19 -2.77
C ASN A 37 8.80 13.32 -3.44
N ILE A 38 7.59 13.87 -3.58
CA ILE A 38 6.45 13.17 -4.17
C ILE A 38 6.06 13.89 -5.45
N VAL A 39 6.03 13.18 -6.56
CA VAL A 39 5.52 13.68 -7.85
C VAL A 39 4.27 12.89 -8.18
N TYR A 40 3.14 13.57 -8.31
CA TYR A 40 1.88 13.00 -8.74
C TYR A 40 1.52 13.55 -10.13
N ILE A 41 1.36 12.64 -11.10
CA ILE A 41 1.02 12.99 -12.48
C ILE A 41 -0.31 12.33 -12.81
N MET A 42 -1.28 13.11 -13.25
CA MET A 42 -2.57 12.64 -13.71
C MET A 42 -2.85 13.18 -15.10
N THR A 43 -3.15 12.28 -16.02
CA THR A 43 -3.56 12.62 -17.39
C THR A 43 -5.09 12.60 -17.49
N ASP A 44 -5.63 13.34 -18.46
CA ASP A 44 -7.05 13.37 -18.80
C ASP A 44 -7.28 12.56 -20.09
N ASP A 45 -8.36 11.78 -20.15
CA ASP A 45 -8.74 10.94 -21.30
C ASP A 45 -7.61 10.08 -21.88
N HIS A 46 -6.72 9.58 -21.03
CA HIS A 46 -5.57 8.78 -21.42
C HIS A 46 -5.84 7.28 -21.20
N THR A 47 -6.01 6.56 -22.29
CA THR A 47 -6.18 5.11 -22.23
C THR A 47 -4.83 4.39 -21.99
N ALA A 48 -4.88 3.25 -21.30
CA ALA A 48 -3.68 2.44 -21.01
C ALA A 48 -2.95 2.00 -22.29
N GLN A 49 -3.66 1.74 -23.39
CA GLN A 49 -3.06 1.33 -24.68
C GLN A 49 -2.15 2.41 -25.29
N MET A 50 -2.28 3.67 -24.89
CA MET A 50 -1.41 4.75 -25.37
C MET A 50 -0.10 4.89 -24.56
N MET A 51 0.18 3.93 -23.70
CA MET A 51 1.48 3.80 -23.02
C MET A 51 2.13 2.49 -23.44
N SER A 52 3.33 2.56 -24.04
CA SER A 52 4.00 1.38 -24.60
C SER A 52 4.35 0.31 -23.56
N CYS A 53 4.46 0.65 -22.29
CA CYS A 53 4.59 -0.33 -21.22
C CYS A 53 3.35 -1.24 -21.03
N TYR A 54 2.18 -0.86 -21.58
CA TYR A 54 0.98 -1.69 -21.60
C TYR A 54 0.67 -2.27 -22.97
N ASP A 55 0.92 -1.50 -24.05
CA ASP A 55 0.63 -1.91 -25.41
C ASP A 55 1.56 -1.20 -26.43
N THR A 56 2.34 -1.96 -27.16
CA THR A 56 3.34 -1.43 -28.10
C THR A 56 2.78 -1.14 -29.49
N ARG A 57 1.47 -1.37 -29.74
CA ARG A 57 0.87 -1.27 -31.08
C ARG A 57 0.66 0.15 -31.57
N TYR A 58 0.54 1.12 -30.68
CA TYR A 58 0.03 2.44 -31.03
C TYR A 58 1.11 3.53 -30.99
N MET A 59 1.94 3.55 -29.99
CA MET A 59 2.99 4.55 -29.86
C MET A 59 4.08 4.09 -28.89
N GLU A 60 5.24 4.76 -28.96
CA GLU A 60 6.34 4.55 -28.03
C GLU A 60 6.36 5.65 -26.96
N THR A 61 6.45 5.24 -25.70
CA THR A 61 6.51 6.15 -24.54
C THR A 61 7.73 5.84 -23.66
N PRO A 62 8.97 6.00 -24.16
CA PRO A 62 10.16 5.47 -23.50
C PRO A 62 10.39 6.03 -22.09
N ASN A 63 9.96 7.26 -21.82
CA ASN A 63 10.08 7.85 -20.48
C ASN A 63 9.10 7.24 -19.48
N LEU A 64 7.86 6.92 -19.91
CA LEU A 64 6.88 6.23 -19.09
C LEU A 64 7.28 4.77 -18.88
N ASP A 65 7.83 4.13 -19.92
CA ASP A 65 8.31 2.76 -19.87
C ASP A 65 9.45 2.61 -18.85
N ARG A 66 10.34 3.60 -18.77
CA ARG A 66 11.39 3.62 -17.75
C ARG A 66 10.82 3.70 -16.33
N ILE A 67 9.80 4.53 -16.11
CA ILE A 67 9.11 4.59 -14.81
C ILE A 67 8.45 3.24 -14.50
N ALA A 68 7.84 2.60 -15.49
CA ALA A 68 7.22 1.30 -15.33
C ALA A 68 8.23 0.17 -15.06
N ALA A 69 9.43 0.25 -15.63
CA ALA A 69 10.50 -0.72 -15.43
C ALA A 69 11.13 -0.63 -14.03
N ASP A 70 11.30 0.60 -13.52
CA ASP A 70 11.91 0.86 -12.21
C ASP A 70 10.91 0.79 -11.04
N GLY A 71 9.60 0.77 -11.35
CA GLY A 71 8.52 0.84 -10.38
C GLY A 71 7.55 -0.33 -10.43
N VAL A 72 6.28 -0.04 -10.13
CA VAL A 72 5.18 -1.02 -10.15
C VAL A 72 4.14 -0.60 -11.20
N ARG A 73 3.80 -1.53 -12.08
CA ARG A 73 2.73 -1.37 -13.08
C ARG A 73 1.50 -2.17 -12.65
N PHE A 74 0.36 -1.49 -12.50
CA PHE A 74 -0.91 -2.12 -12.20
C PHE A 74 -1.63 -2.51 -13.48
N THR A 75 -1.92 -3.80 -13.65
CA THR A 75 -2.64 -4.34 -14.82
C THR A 75 -4.14 -4.47 -14.59
N GLN A 76 -4.57 -4.42 -13.34
CA GLN A 76 -5.96 -4.51 -12.90
C GLN A 76 -6.27 -3.31 -12.00
N SER A 77 -6.62 -2.18 -12.61
CA SER A 77 -6.96 -0.96 -11.89
C SER A 77 -8.29 -0.42 -12.40
N PHE A 78 -9.17 -0.02 -11.48
CA PHE A 78 -10.53 0.42 -11.79
C PHE A 78 -10.77 1.81 -11.19
N VAL A 79 -11.48 2.64 -11.95
CA VAL A 79 -11.83 3.99 -11.49
C VAL A 79 -13.15 3.98 -10.72
N ALA A 80 -13.21 4.79 -9.67
CA ALA A 80 -14.44 4.95 -8.88
C ALA A 80 -15.49 5.80 -9.60
N ASN A 81 -15.06 6.73 -10.45
CA ASN A 81 -15.89 7.57 -11.33
C ASN A 81 -15.02 7.95 -12.54
N SER A 82 -15.52 7.73 -13.75
CA SER A 82 -14.77 7.97 -15.00
C SER A 82 -14.86 9.41 -15.52
N LEU A 83 -15.73 10.24 -14.97
CA LEU A 83 -15.83 11.65 -15.37
C LEU A 83 -14.66 12.46 -14.82
N SER A 84 -14.13 13.39 -15.60
CA SER A 84 -12.93 14.18 -15.35
C SER A 84 -12.89 14.82 -13.94
N GLY A 85 -13.82 15.68 -13.59
CA GLY A 85 -13.88 16.33 -12.27
C GLY A 85 -14.10 15.36 -11.11
N PRO A 86 -15.14 14.51 -11.14
CA PRO A 86 -15.37 13.49 -10.13
C PRO A 86 -14.23 12.50 -9.95
N SER A 87 -13.57 12.08 -11.05
CA SER A 87 -12.39 11.23 -11.00
C SER A 87 -11.26 11.89 -10.21
N ARG A 88 -10.96 13.16 -10.52
CA ARG A 88 -9.94 13.95 -9.80
C ARG A 88 -10.31 14.11 -8.33
N ALA A 89 -11.59 14.38 -8.02
CA ALA A 89 -12.06 14.48 -6.65
C ALA A 89 -11.88 13.15 -5.88
N CYS A 90 -12.17 12.00 -6.50
CA CYS A 90 -11.92 10.70 -5.91
C CYS A 90 -10.43 10.50 -5.60
N MET A 91 -9.56 10.85 -6.53
CA MET A 91 -8.11 10.69 -6.38
C MET A 91 -7.54 11.57 -5.26
N ILE A 92 -7.88 12.87 -5.23
CA ILE A 92 -7.31 13.79 -4.24
C ILE A 92 -7.89 13.61 -2.83
N THR A 93 -9.13 13.10 -2.71
CA THR A 93 -9.78 12.88 -1.41
C THR A 93 -9.62 11.46 -0.89
N GLY A 94 -9.29 10.50 -1.75
CA GLY A 94 -9.31 9.07 -1.43
C GLY A 94 -10.72 8.53 -1.15
N LYS A 95 -11.77 9.21 -1.63
CA LYS A 95 -13.17 8.86 -1.39
C LYS A 95 -13.91 8.63 -2.71
N HIS A 96 -14.81 7.65 -2.73
CA HIS A 96 -15.77 7.49 -3.82
C HIS A 96 -16.69 8.72 -3.95
N SER A 97 -17.25 8.95 -5.14
CA SER A 97 -18.15 10.07 -5.41
C SER A 97 -19.36 10.14 -4.47
N CYS A 98 -19.87 9.00 -4.02
CA CYS A 98 -20.95 8.95 -3.02
C CYS A 98 -20.54 9.52 -1.66
N ALA A 99 -19.26 9.46 -1.31
CA ALA A 99 -18.73 9.97 -0.05
C ALA A 99 -18.21 11.41 -0.17
N ASN A 100 -17.58 11.78 -1.31
CA ASN A 100 -17.08 13.13 -1.55
C ASN A 100 -18.16 14.07 -2.12
N LYS A 101 -19.34 13.54 -2.50
CA LYS A 101 -20.51 14.28 -3.02
C LYS A 101 -20.28 15.01 -4.34
N PHE A 102 -19.28 14.60 -5.11
CA PHE A 102 -18.99 15.17 -6.42
C PHE A 102 -19.22 14.11 -7.50
N TYR A 103 -20.38 14.15 -8.15
CA TYR A 103 -20.87 13.10 -9.03
C TYR A 103 -20.67 13.40 -10.52
N ASP A 104 -20.76 14.67 -10.91
CA ASP A 104 -20.72 15.11 -12.29
C ASP A 104 -20.06 16.49 -12.42
N ASN A 105 -19.83 16.93 -13.68
CA ASN A 105 -19.18 18.20 -13.99
C ASN A 105 -20.17 19.37 -14.16
N THR A 106 -21.48 19.12 -14.06
CA THR A 106 -22.52 20.11 -14.44
C THR A 106 -23.34 20.60 -13.26
N THR A 107 -23.75 19.69 -12.38
CA THR A 107 -24.65 19.99 -11.27
C THR A 107 -23.94 20.04 -9.91
N CYS A 108 -22.77 19.42 -9.81
CA CYS A 108 -22.02 19.33 -8.57
C CYS A 108 -20.89 20.35 -8.50
N VAL A 109 -20.70 20.91 -7.31
CA VAL A 109 -19.53 21.74 -6.97
C VAL A 109 -18.68 20.99 -5.96
N PHE A 110 -17.37 20.95 -6.21
CA PHE A 110 -16.44 20.29 -5.27
C PHE A 110 -16.34 21.09 -3.98
N ASP A 111 -16.64 20.45 -2.85
CA ASP A 111 -16.46 21.04 -1.53
C ASP A 111 -14.97 21.08 -1.17
N SER A 112 -14.37 22.26 -1.29
CA SER A 112 -12.95 22.50 -0.99
C SER A 112 -12.60 22.38 0.49
N SER A 113 -13.58 22.33 1.40
CA SER A 113 -13.33 22.11 2.83
C SER A 113 -12.90 20.68 3.12
N GLN A 114 -13.21 19.73 2.23
CA GLN A 114 -12.85 18.33 2.38
C GLN A 114 -11.34 18.15 2.55
N GLN A 115 -10.99 17.10 3.27
CA GLN A 115 -9.61 16.68 3.41
C GLN A 115 -9.11 16.07 2.12
N THR A 116 -7.94 16.53 1.67
CA THR A 116 -7.25 16.01 0.48
C THR A 116 -5.82 15.63 0.84
N PHE A 117 -5.20 14.72 0.05
CA PHE A 117 -3.83 14.32 0.33
C PHE A 117 -2.82 15.49 0.27
N PRO A 118 -2.95 16.53 -0.63
CA PRO A 118 -2.08 17.68 -0.58
C PRO A 118 -2.18 18.44 0.75
N LYS A 119 -3.40 18.63 1.28
CA LYS A 119 -3.58 19.26 2.61
C LYS A 119 -2.93 18.46 3.75
N LEU A 120 -2.96 17.12 3.64
CA LEU A 120 -2.28 16.26 4.61
C LEU A 120 -0.76 16.42 4.52
N LEU A 121 -0.21 16.43 3.31
CA LEU A 121 1.21 16.63 3.08
C LEU A 121 1.67 18.00 3.59
N GLN A 122 0.90 19.06 3.33
CA GLN A 122 1.20 20.41 3.86
C GLN A 122 1.26 20.43 5.39
N ARG A 123 0.35 19.71 6.08
CA ARG A 123 0.36 19.63 7.56
C ARG A 123 1.62 19.03 8.15
N ILE A 124 2.29 18.18 7.41
CA ILE A 124 3.56 17.55 7.82
C ILE A 124 4.80 18.21 7.19
N GLY A 125 4.63 19.43 6.63
CA GLY A 125 5.72 20.28 6.19
C GLY A 125 6.10 20.19 4.71
N TYR A 126 5.36 19.44 3.88
CA TYR A 126 5.55 19.47 2.43
C TYR A 126 5.03 20.79 1.84
N ARG A 127 5.67 21.23 0.77
CA ARG A 127 5.14 22.26 -0.12
C ARG A 127 4.37 21.55 -1.24
N ALA A 128 3.05 21.71 -1.28
CA ALA A 128 2.15 21.11 -2.26
C ALA A 128 1.14 22.15 -2.75
#